data_8d7b83751c6c0c1a10eb1ebd5635cd97
#
_entry.id   8d7b83751c6c0c1a10eb1ebd5635cd97
#
_cell.length_a   1.000
_cell.length_b   1.000
_cell.length_c   1.000
_cell.angle_alpha   90.00
_cell.angle_beta   90.00
_cell.angle_gamma   90.00
#
_symmetry.space_group_name_H-M   'P 1'
#
loop_
_entity.id
_entity.type
_entity.pdbx_description
1 polymer ?
#
loop_
_entity_poly.entity_id
_entity_poly.type
_entity_poly.pdbx_seq_one_letter_code
_entity_poly.pdbx_strand_id
1 'polypeptide(L)'
;MTVRKLSDGQWVADFYTVNRSDGKQGKRVRKKFSTKGEALAFENFTMQKVDNSPWLGDGKDRRRLSDLVHLWFDRHGITLKDGEKRKKSMLWAAECMGSPLASEFSAQLFTAYRAKRLEGHFARTKRISQVSPRTMNLEHAYFLAVFNELKRLGEWAPPNPLENVRQFRTEESEMSYLTAEQIESLLKECRNSSAEDLEIIVKICLATGARWSEAESLKRSQVSSGKIDLTQQ
;
A
#
# COMPACT_ATOMS: atom_id res chain seq x y z
N MET A 1 42.49 -12.82 17.95
CA MET A 1 42.04 -11.65 18.72
C MET A 1 41.44 -10.66 17.74
N THR A 2 40.18 -10.35 17.91
CA THR A 2 39.39 -9.51 17.01
C THR A 2 39.58 -7.99 17.28
N VAL A 3 39.96 -7.64 18.55
CA VAL A 3 40.28 -6.27 18.96
C VAL A 3 41.71 -6.19 19.43
N ARG A 4 42.49 -5.28 18.82
CA ARG A 4 43.94 -5.06 19.14
C ARG A 4 44.28 -3.59 19.17
N LYS A 5 45.32 -3.25 19.96
CA LYS A 5 45.92 -1.91 20.04
C LYS A 5 46.89 -1.72 18.89
N LEU A 6 46.83 -0.60 18.20
CA LEU A 6 47.78 -0.21 17.15
C LEU A 6 48.95 0.59 17.74
N SER A 7 50.03 0.70 16.97
CA SER A 7 51.24 1.46 17.35
C SER A 7 50.99 2.97 17.55
N ASP A 8 49.91 3.49 16.93
CA ASP A 8 49.46 4.88 17.05
C ASP A 8 48.58 5.13 18.30
N GLY A 9 48.48 4.13 19.19
CA GLY A 9 47.69 4.22 20.42
C GLY A 9 46.19 3.95 20.26
N GLN A 10 45.69 3.85 19.03
CA GLN A 10 44.30 3.56 18.73
C GLN A 10 43.95 2.06 18.86
N TRP A 11 42.70 1.74 18.99
CA TRP A 11 42.21 0.38 18.98
C TRP A 11 41.54 0.06 17.66
N VAL A 12 41.74 -1.14 17.13
CA VAL A 12 41.09 -1.60 15.92
C VAL A 12 40.27 -2.85 16.21
N ALA A 13 39.00 -2.83 15.79
CA ALA A 13 38.19 -4.01 15.64
C ALA A 13 38.38 -4.56 14.21
N ASP A 14 38.83 -5.82 14.08
CA ASP A 14 39.12 -6.46 12.80
C ASP A 14 38.68 -7.90 12.86
N PHE A 15 37.48 -8.16 12.31
CA PHE A 15 36.80 -9.46 12.39
C PHE A 15 36.00 -9.74 11.14
N TYR A 16 35.61 -11.00 10.97
CA TYR A 16 34.70 -11.45 9.91
C TYR A 16 33.31 -11.69 10.50
N THR A 17 32.29 -11.22 9.79
CA THR A 17 30.91 -11.61 10.09
C THR A 17 30.73 -13.07 9.69
N VAL A 18 30.10 -13.89 10.54
CA VAL A 18 29.88 -15.31 10.24
C VAL A 18 28.46 -15.47 9.75
N ASN A 19 28.28 -15.94 8.51
CA ASN A 19 26.97 -16.38 8.02
C ASN A 19 26.67 -17.77 8.59
N ARG A 20 25.78 -17.84 9.58
CA ARG A 20 25.44 -19.13 10.23
C ARG A 20 24.65 -20.11 9.33
N SER A 21 24.05 -19.62 8.23
CA SER A 21 23.23 -20.47 7.34
C SER A 21 24.05 -21.40 6.45
N ASP A 22 25.29 -21.04 6.09
CA ASP A 22 26.11 -21.79 5.15
C ASP A 22 27.57 -21.99 5.62
N GLY A 23 27.90 -21.58 6.84
CA GLY A 23 29.24 -21.78 7.46
C GLY A 23 30.39 -21.02 6.77
N LYS A 24 30.10 -20.18 5.78
CA LYS A 24 31.12 -19.42 5.06
C LYS A 24 31.47 -18.15 5.79
N GLN A 25 32.75 -17.76 5.73
CA GLN A 25 33.23 -16.47 6.22
C GLN A 25 32.51 -15.34 5.48
N GLY A 26 31.82 -14.50 6.24
CA GLY A 26 31.16 -13.31 5.73
C GLY A 26 32.15 -12.17 5.44
N LYS A 27 31.66 -10.95 5.40
CA LYS A 27 32.46 -9.77 5.09
C LYS A 27 33.39 -9.42 6.23
N ARG A 28 34.64 -9.05 5.89
CA ARG A 28 35.62 -8.48 6.84
C ARG A 28 35.22 -7.07 7.23
N VAL A 29 35.07 -6.83 8.53
CA VAL A 29 34.78 -5.51 9.11
C VAL A 29 36.05 -5.02 9.84
N ARG A 30 36.54 -3.85 9.47
CA ARG A 30 37.69 -3.22 10.12
C ARG A 30 37.41 -1.76 10.41
N LYS A 31 37.46 -1.37 11.71
CA LYS A 31 37.19 0.00 12.14
C LYS A 31 38.08 0.37 13.33
N LYS A 32 38.60 1.60 13.35
CA LYS A 32 39.46 2.14 14.42
C LYS A 32 38.61 2.89 15.44
N PHE A 33 39.03 2.85 16.71
CA PHE A 33 38.39 3.48 17.86
C PHE A 33 39.40 4.08 18.80
N SER A 34 38.96 5.03 19.62
CA SER A 34 39.79 5.69 20.62
C SER A 34 40.03 4.81 21.83
N THR A 35 39.08 3.96 22.20
CA THR A 35 39.12 3.10 23.38
C THR A 35 38.86 1.63 23.05
N LYS A 36 39.37 0.74 23.92
CA LYS A 36 39.12 -0.70 23.83
C LYS A 36 37.65 -1.02 23.99
N GLY A 37 36.93 -0.30 24.89
CA GLY A 37 35.51 -0.49 25.17
C GLY A 37 34.64 -0.20 23.95
N GLU A 38 34.94 0.89 23.22
CA GLU A 38 34.22 1.22 21.97
C GLU A 38 34.44 0.17 20.88
N ALA A 39 35.65 -0.34 20.74
CA ALA A 39 35.96 -1.38 19.77
C ALA A 39 35.22 -2.69 20.06
N LEU A 40 35.16 -3.10 21.33
CA LEU A 40 34.38 -4.29 21.76
C LEU A 40 32.89 -4.08 21.64
N ALA A 41 32.35 -2.91 22.01
CA ALA A 41 30.94 -2.58 21.86
C ALA A 41 30.54 -2.61 20.38
N PHE A 42 31.37 -2.11 19.50
CA PHE A 42 31.12 -2.15 18.05
C PHE A 42 31.14 -3.58 17.50
N GLU A 43 32.05 -4.44 17.94
CA GLU A 43 32.10 -5.85 17.57
C GLU A 43 30.81 -6.56 18.00
N ASN A 44 30.45 -6.44 19.30
CA ASN A 44 29.24 -7.04 19.84
C ASN A 44 27.97 -6.56 19.13
N PHE A 45 27.83 -5.26 18.88
CA PHE A 45 26.71 -4.68 18.15
C PHE A 45 26.60 -5.24 16.73
N THR A 46 27.76 -5.34 16.04
CA THR A 46 27.79 -5.86 14.66
C THR A 46 27.42 -7.35 14.62
N MET A 47 27.95 -8.14 15.57
CA MET A 47 27.62 -9.58 15.68
C MET A 47 26.15 -9.79 16.04
N GLN A 48 25.61 -9.06 17.02
CA GLN A 48 24.18 -9.13 17.35
C GLN A 48 23.27 -8.75 16.18
N LYS A 49 23.68 -7.76 15.38
CA LYS A 49 22.94 -7.38 14.18
C LYS A 49 22.93 -8.50 13.13
N VAL A 50 24.01 -9.23 12.99
CA VAL A 50 24.11 -10.40 12.11
C VAL A 50 23.30 -11.59 12.68
N ASP A 51 23.38 -11.83 13.98
CA ASP A 51 22.64 -12.90 14.67
C ASP A 51 21.12 -12.69 14.68
N ASN A 52 20.68 -11.43 14.80
CA ASN A 52 19.26 -11.06 14.76
C ASN A 52 18.67 -11.04 13.34
N SER A 53 19.49 -11.16 12.31
CA SER A 53 19.05 -11.14 10.92
C SER A 53 19.79 -12.21 10.10
N PRO A 54 19.67 -13.51 10.45
CA PRO A 54 20.47 -14.59 9.85
C PRO A 54 20.19 -14.81 8.36
N TRP A 55 19.06 -14.32 7.85
CA TRP A 55 18.65 -14.38 6.43
C TRP A 55 18.91 -13.09 5.66
N LEU A 56 19.20 -11.98 6.35
CA LEU A 56 19.65 -10.75 5.75
C LEU A 56 21.19 -10.79 5.66
N GLY A 57 21.71 -11.57 4.71
CA GLY A 57 23.08 -11.37 4.27
C GLY A 57 23.33 -9.86 3.99
N ASP A 58 24.57 -9.41 3.97
CA ASP A 58 25.00 -8.02 3.65
C ASP A 58 24.48 -7.49 2.28
N GLY A 59 23.54 -8.17 1.67
CA GLY A 59 22.86 -7.80 0.46
C GLY A 59 21.72 -6.81 0.73
N LYS A 60 21.84 -5.62 0.18
CA LYS A 60 20.68 -4.74 -0.01
C LYS A 60 19.51 -5.57 -0.52
N ASP A 61 18.35 -5.42 0.07
CA ASP A 61 17.13 -6.06 -0.40
C ASP A 61 16.98 -5.77 -1.90
N ARG A 62 17.06 -6.80 -2.73
CA ARG A 62 17.01 -6.69 -4.19
C ARG A 62 15.59 -6.84 -4.73
N ARG A 63 14.63 -7.11 -3.86
CA ARG A 63 13.23 -7.19 -4.26
C ARG A 63 12.78 -5.86 -4.83
N ARG A 64 11.99 -5.91 -5.87
CA ARG A 64 11.34 -4.74 -6.43
C ARG A 64 10.09 -4.39 -5.63
N LEU A 65 9.61 -3.17 -5.78
CA LEU A 65 8.32 -2.76 -5.19
C LEU A 65 7.18 -3.68 -5.65
N SER A 66 7.20 -4.14 -6.90
CA SER A 66 6.27 -5.13 -7.44
C SER A 66 6.29 -6.46 -6.67
N ASP A 67 7.49 -6.93 -6.29
CA ASP A 67 7.64 -8.19 -5.56
C ASP A 67 7.01 -8.08 -4.16
N LEU A 68 7.17 -6.93 -3.49
CA LEU A 68 6.51 -6.66 -2.21
C LEU A 68 4.98 -6.60 -2.34
N VAL A 69 4.45 -6.06 -3.43
CA VAL A 69 3.01 -6.04 -3.71
C VAL A 69 2.48 -7.46 -3.93
N HIS A 70 3.21 -8.32 -4.67
CA HIS A 70 2.86 -9.72 -4.84
C HIS A 70 2.88 -10.46 -3.50
N LEU A 71 3.96 -10.31 -2.72
CA LEU A 71 4.09 -10.94 -1.41
C LEU A 71 2.97 -10.52 -0.45
N TRP A 72 2.65 -9.22 -0.41
CA TRP A 72 1.52 -8.71 0.36
C TRP A 72 0.20 -9.36 -0.07
N PHE A 73 -0.02 -9.47 -1.39
CA PHE A 73 -1.25 -10.07 -1.90
C PHE A 73 -1.37 -11.53 -1.48
N ASP A 74 -0.31 -12.31 -1.65
CA ASP A 74 -0.30 -13.75 -1.34
C ASP A 74 -0.48 -14.01 0.17
N ARG A 75 0.04 -13.12 1.03
CA ARG A 75 -0.03 -13.29 2.50
C ARG A 75 -1.29 -12.71 3.13
N HIS A 76 -1.85 -11.65 2.54
CA HIS A 76 -2.97 -10.91 3.13
C HIS A 76 -4.01 -10.47 2.10
N GLY A 77 -3.59 -9.88 0.98
CA GLY A 77 -4.48 -9.27 0.00
C GLY A 77 -5.53 -10.21 -0.58
N ILE A 78 -5.21 -11.51 -0.68
CA ILE A 78 -6.11 -12.56 -1.19
C ILE A 78 -7.40 -12.68 -0.37
N THR A 79 -7.37 -12.32 0.92
CA THR A 79 -8.55 -12.37 1.80
C THR A 79 -9.46 -11.15 1.66
N LEU A 80 -9.01 -10.11 0.96
CA LEU A 80 -9.76 -8.88 0.80
C LEU A 80 -10.69 -8.95 -0.42
N LYS A 81 -11.94 -8.51 -0.27
CA LYS A 81 -12.93 -8.46 -1.36
C LYS A 81 -12.42 -7.69 -2.59
N ASP A 82 -11.61 -6.66 -2.40
CA ASP A 82 -11.03 -5.83 -3.46
C ASP A 82 -9.50 -6.02 -3.63
N GLY A 83 -8.94 -7.08 -3.06
CA GLY A 83 -7.50 -7.34 -3.04
C GLY A 83 -6.86 -7.37 -4.42
N GLU A 84 -7.46 -8.07 -5.38
CA GLU A 84 -7.01 -8.10 -6.78
C GLU A 84 -7.01 -6.71 -7.44
N LYS A 85 -8.03 -5.90 -7.17
CA LYS A 85 -8.12 -4.53 -7.69
C LYS A 85 -7.01 -3.65 -7.13
N ARG A 86 -6.73 -3.76 -5.82
CA ARG A 86 -5.62 -3.06 -5.15
C ARG A 86 -4.28 -3.48 -5.72
N LYS A 87 -4.03 -4.80 -5.83
CA LYS A 87 -2.81 -5.36 -6.42
C LYS A 87 -2.56 -4.79 -7.82
N LYS A 88 -3.54 -4.87 -8.72
CA LYS A 88 -3.44 -4.34 -10.09
C LYS A 88 -3.16 -2.83 -10.11
N SER A 89 -3.76 -2.07 -9.17
CA SER A 89 -3.51 -0.63 -9.08
C SER A 89 -2.08 -0.33 -8.64
N MET A 90 -1.58 -1.04 -7.63
CA MET A 90 -0.22 -0.84 -7.09
C MET A 90 0.86 -1.30 -8.07
N LEU A 91 0.67 -2.43 -8.77
CA LEU A 91 1.61 -2.88 -9.80
C LEU A 91 1.73 -1.88 -10.92
N TRP A 92 0.61 -1.37 -11.42
CA TRP A 92 0.60 -0.33 -12.45
C TRP A 92 1.30 0.96 -11.95
N ALA A 93 1.05 1.38 -10.70
CA ALA A 93 1.73 2.53 -10.12
C ALA A 93 3.25 2.30 -9.96
N ALA A 94 3.66 1.09 -9.60
CA ALA A 94 5.08 0.72 -9.53
C ALA A 94 5.76 0.80 -10.91
N GLU A 95 5.08 0.37 -11.98
CA GLU A 95 5.56 0.53 -13.36
C GLU A 95 5.72 2.00 -13.75
N CYS A 96 4.74 2.85 -13.42
CA CYS A 96 4.81 4.30 -13.65
C CYS A 96 5.98 4.97 -12.92
N MET A 97 6.40 4.41 -11.80
CA MET A 97 7.58 4.85 -11.03
C MET A 97 8.90 4.24 -11.52
N GLY A 98 8.88 3.45 -12.61
CA GLY A 98 10.07 2.80 -13.17
C GLY A 98 10.46 1.49 -12.50
N SER A 99 9.51 0.82 -11.82
CA SER A 99 9.72 -0.46 -11.12
C SER A 99 10.93 -0.43 -10.17
N PRO A 100 10.96 0.49 -9.18
CA PRO A 100 12.11 0.71 -8.31
C PRO A 100 12.39 -0.53 -7.45
N LEU A 101 13.64 -0.66 -6.98
CA LEU A 101 13.93 -1.57 -5.88
C LEU A 101 13.16 -1.12 -4.64
N ALA A 102 12.69 -2.07 -3.83
CA ALA A 102 11.96 -1.77 -2.59
C ALA A 102 12.76 -0.87 -1.64
N SER A 103 14.09 -1.07 -1.61
CA SER A 103 15.03 -0.24 -0.83
C SER A 103 15.19 1.19 -1.36
N GLU A 104 14.85 1.45 -2.62
CA GLU A 104 14.90 2.76 -3.27
C GLU A 104 13.55 3.48 -3.25
N PHE A 105 12.48 2.75 -2.96
CA PHE A 105 11.15 3.33 -2.84
C PHE A 105 11.09 4.26 -1.62
N SER A 106 10.87 5.53 -1.86
CA SER A 106 10.93 6.60 -0.86
C SER A 106 9.73 7.52 -0.95
N ALA A 107 9.52 8.32 0.12
CA ALA A 107 8.53 9.40 0.13
C ALA A 107 8.73 10.36 -1.04
N GLN A 108 9.98 10.68 -1.39
CA GLN A 108 10.32 11.58 -2.49
C GLN A 108 9.88 11.01 -3.85
N LEU A 109 10.19 9.72 -4.12
CA LEU A 109 9.80 9.05 -5.36
C LEU A 109 8.26 9.01 -5.49
N PHE A 110 7.59 8.62 -4.40
CA PHE A 110 6.12 8.53 -4.39
C PHE A 110 5.45 9.90 -4.55
N THR A 111 5.97 10.96 -3.90
CA THR A 111 5.39 12.31 -4.05
C THR A 111 5.62 12.87 -5.44
N ALA A 112 6.75 12.60 -6.09
CA ALA A 112 6.99 12.95 -7.49
C ALA A 112 6.02 12.21 -8.44
N TYR A 113 5.77 10.92 -8.20
CA TYR A 113 4.75 10.16 -8.92
C TYR A 113 3.36 10.78 -8.76
N ARG A 114 2.95 11.13 -7.52
CA ARG A 114 1.64 11.75 -7.24
C ARG A 114 1.45 13.06 -8.01
N ALA A 115 2.46 13.93 -8.04
CA ALA A 115 2.42 15.18 -8.78
C ALA A 115 2.17 14.94 -10.28
N LYS A 116 2.98 14.10 -10.91
CA LYS A 116 2.82 13.73 -12.33
C LYS A 116 1.46 13.09 -12.63
N ARG A 117 0.93 12.32 -11.69
CA ARG A 117 -0.38 11.67 -11.81
C ARG A 117 -1.53 12.68 -11.81
N LEU A 118 -1.44 13.72 -10.97
CA LEU A 118 -2.40 14.83 -10.94
C LEU A 118 -2.31 15.70 -12.19
N GLU A 119 -1.12 15.85 -12.78
CA GLU A 119 -0.88 16.58 -14.03
C GLU A 119 -1.34 15.79 -15.27
N GLY A 120 -1.71 14.49 -15.11
CA GLY A 120 -2.21 13.67 -16.21
C GLY A 120 -1.15 12.91 -17.00
N HIS A 121 0.13 12.91 -16.56
CA HIS A 121 1.20 12.19 -17.25
C HIS A 121 1.02 10.67 -17.31
N PHE A 122 0.33 10.08 -16.33
CA PHE A 122 0.11 8.64 -16.24
C PHE A 122 -1.39 8.31 -16.28
N ALA A 123 -1.98 8.33 -17.46
CA ALA A 123 -3.39 7.97 -17.63
C ALA A 123 -3.56 6.44 -17.76
N ARG A 124 -4.40 5.81 -16.94
CA ARG A 124 -4.74 4.38 -17.09
C ARG A 124 -5.66 4.11 -18.28
N THR A 125 -6.46 5.07 -18.64
CA THR A 125 -7.40 4.98 -19.75
C THR A 125 -7.43 6.30 -20.53
N LYS A 126 -7.75 6.23 -21.82
CA LYS A 126 -7.91 7.44 -22.65
C LYS A 126 -9.01 8.40 -22.16
N ARG A 127 -9.96 7.90 -21.36
CA ARG A 127 -11.09 8.71 -20.84
C ARG A 127 -10.73 9.54 -19.60
N ILE A 128 -9.72 9.11 -18.83
CA ILE A 128 -9.35 9.76 -17.57
C ILE A 128 -7.88 10.17 -17.70
N SER A 129 -7.67 11.40 -18.14
CA SER A 129 -6.33 11.98 -18.27
C SER A 129 -5.75 12.40 -16.92
N GLN A 130 -6.60 12.89 -16.01
CA GLN A 130 -6.20 13.36 -14.69
C GLN A 130 -6.96 12.61 -13.60
N VAL A 131 -6.35 12.47 -12.44
CA VAL A 131 -6.98 11.85 -11.27
C VAL A 131 -7.20 12.88 -10.17
N SER A 132 -8.19 12.62 -9.32
CA SER A 132 -8.47 13.48 -8.17
C SER A 132 -7.46 13.29 -7.04
N PRO A 133 -7.25 14.28 -6.17
CA PRO A 133 -6.48 14.12 -4.93
C PRO A 133 -6.96 12.96 -4.06
N ARG A 134 -8.27 12.68 -4.04
CA ARG A 134 -8.87 11.53 -3.34
C ARG A 134 -8.34 10.20 -3.87
N THR A 135 -8.19 10.06 -5.19
CA THR A 135 -7.60 8.86 -5.81
C THR A 135 -6.14 8.68 -5.38
N MET A 136 -5.37 9.76 -5.31
CA MET A 136 -4.00 9.71 -4.84
C MET A 136 -3.88 9.36 -3.36
N ASN A 137 -4.80 9.82 -2.53
CA ASN A 137 -4.87 9.42 -1.13
C ASN A 137 -5.20 7.92 -0.99
N LEU A 138 -6.03 7.38 -1.87
CA LEU A 138 -6.36 5.96 -1.89
C LEU A 138 -5.14 5.10 -2.31
N GLU A 139 -4.42 5.50 -3.36
CA GLU A 139 -3.18 4.81 -3.77
C GLU A 139 -2.10 4.89 -2.68
N HIS A 140 -1.99 6.05 -1.98
CA HIS A 140 -1.13 6.22 -0.82
C HIS A 140 -1.49 5.22 0.29
N ALA A 141 -2.78 5.11 0.64
CA ALA A 141 -3.24 4.19 1.67
C ALA A 141 -2.94 2.72 1.31
N TYR A 142 -3.00 2.35 0.03
CA TYR A 142 -2.67 1.00 -0.41
C TYR A 142 -1.19 0.67 -0.19
N PHE A 143 -0.26 1.53 -0.61
CA PHE A 143 1.17 1.31 -0.38
C PHE A 143 1.52 1.36 1.11
N LEU A 144 0.92 2.28 1.86
CA LEU A 144 1.12 2.36 3.31
C LEU A 144 0.73 1.02 3.99
N ALA A 145 -0.42 0.44 3.58
CA ALA A 145 -0.90 -0.83 4.10
C ALA A 145 0.03 -2.00 3.72
N VAL A 146 0.60 -2.02 2.51
CA VAL A 146 1.58 -3.05 2.10
C VAL A 146 2.78 -3.06 3.03
N PHE A 147 3.43 -1.91 3.23
CA PHE A 147 4.63 -1.84 4.07
C PHE A 147 4.33 -2.12 5.54
N ASN A 148 3.19 -1.65 6.06
CA ASN A 148 2.78 -1.94 7.44
C ASN A 148 2.52 -3.43 7.65
N GLU A 149 1.83 -4.08 6.72
CA GLU A 149 1.55 -5.52 6.81
C GLU A 149 2.83 -6.34 6.69
N LEU A 150 3.69 -6.04 5.71
CA LEU A 150 4.96 -6.76 5.55
C LEU A 150 5.90 -6.54 6.74
N LYS A 151 5.87 -5.36 7.37
CA LYS A 151 6.60 -5.11 8.63
C LYS A 151 6.06 -5.96 9.76
N ARG A 152 4.73 -6.08 9.89
CA ARG A 152 4.08 -6.93 10.89
C ARG A 152 4.43 -8.41 10.73
N LEU A 153 4.56 -8.87 9.49
CA LEU A 153 4.95 -10.23 9.14
C LEU A 153 6.46 -10.51 9.25
N GLY A 154 7.29 -9.50 9.56
CA GLY A 154 8.74 -9.62 9.58
C GLY A 154 9.42 -9.67 8.21
N GLU A 155 8.67 -9.47 7.12
CA GLU A 155 9.14 -9.49 5.74
C GLU A 155 9.79 -8.16 5.31
N TRP A 156 9.57 -7.09 6.07
CA TRP A 156 10.13 -5.76 5.85
C TRP A 156 10.65 -5.18 7.15
N ALA A 157 11.97 -4.99 7.26
CA ALA A 157 12.61 -4.50 8.48
C ALA A 157 12.69 -2.96 8.58
N PRO A 158 12.91 -2.18 7.48
CA PRO A 158 13.02 -0.73 7.55
C PRO A 158 11.71 -0.05 7.99
N PRO A 159 11.74 1.22 8.43
CA PRO A 159 10.54 2.03 8.61
C PRO A 159 9.70 2.09 7.33
N ASN A 160 8.40 2.30 7.47
CA ASN A 160 7.54 2.47 6.31
C ASN A 160 7.93 3.76 5.56
N PRO A 161 8.31 3.69 4.28
CA PRO A 161 8.81 4.85 3.55
C PRO A 161 7.77 5.95 3.35
N LEU A 162 6.48 5.63 3.53
CA LEU A 162 5.37 6.57 3.36
C LEU A 162 4.75 7.05 4.68
N GLU A 163 5.27 6.64 5.83
CA GLU A 163 4.70 6.94 7.15
C GLU A 163 4.47 8.44 7.37
N ASN A 164 5.41 9.28 6.92
CA ASN A 164 5.36 10.74 7.08
C ASN A 164 4.81 11.49 5.86
N VAL A 165 4.30 10.79 4.85
CA VAL A 165 3.72 11.42 3.67
C VAL A 165 2.31 11.89 4.00
N ARG A 166 2.07 13.20 3.92
CA ARG A 166 0.74 13.78 4.16
C ARG A 166 -0.22 13.45 3.03
N GLN A 167 -1.45 13.18 3.38
CA GLN A 167 -2.55 13.09 2.43
C GLN A 167 -2.90 14.48 1.89
N PHE A 168 -3.43 14.53 0.67
CA PHE A 168 -4.01 15.75 0.13
C PHE A 168 -5.30 16.08 0.88
N ARG A 169 -5.50 17.35 1.14
CA ARG A 169 -6.80 17.84 1.61
C ARG A 169 -7.81 17.67 0.47
N THR A 170 -8.90 17.02 0.75
CA THR A 170 -10.03 16.88 -0.18
C THR A 170 -11.17 17.74 0.32
N GLU A 171 -11.74 18.54 -0.57
CA GLU A 171 -12.96 19.24 -0.27
C GLU A 171 -14.11 18.25 -0.18
N GLU A 172 -14.91 18.37 0.84
CA GLU A 172 -16.18 17.66 0.95
C GLU A 172 -17.19 18.41 0.07
N SER A 173 -17.73 17.71 -0.93
CA SER A 173 -18.86 18.28 -1.69
C SER A 173 -20.10 18.31 -0.79
N GLU A 174 -20.78 19.44 -0.73
CA GLU A 174 -22.08 19.50 -0.09
C GLU A 174 -23.02 18.47 -0.70
N MET A 175 -23.70 17.73 0.16
CA MET A 175 -24.71 16.79 -0.30
C MET A 175 -25.93 17.58 -0.78
N SER A 176 -26.31 17.38 -2.04
CA SER A 176 -27.52 17.93 -2.62
C SER A 176 -28.62 16.86 -2.63
N TYR A 177 -29.83 17.30 -2.43
CA TYR A 177 -31.02 16.46 -2.47
C TYR A 177 -31.87 16.82 -3.68
N LEU A 178 -32.54 15.84 -4.27
CA LEU A 178 -33.50 16.08 -5.35
C LEU A 178 -34.76 16.71 -4.79
N THR A 179 -35.27 17.75 -5.46
CA THR A 179 -36.61 18.30 -5.18
C THR A 179 -37.70 17.35 -5.70
N ALA A 180 -38.96 17.54 -5.26
CA ALA A 180 -40.07 16.75 -5.74
C ALA A 180 -40.24 16.79 -7.26
N GLU A 181 -40.09 18.00 -7.86
CA GLU A 181 -40.17 18.19 -9.30
C GLU A 181 -39.01 17.47 -10.04
N GLN A 182 -37.80 17.48 -9.45
CA GLN A 182 -36.66 16.75 -10.02
C GLN A 182 -36.87 15.23 -9.95
N ILE A 183 -37.48 14.71 -8.88
CA ILE A 183 -37.81 13.31 -8.76
C ILE A 183 -38.86 12.90 -9.81
N GLU A 184 -39.93 13.71 -10.01
CA GLU A 184 -40.91 13.45 -11.04
C GLU A 184 -40.31 13.44 -12.44
N SER A 185 -39.45 14.42 -12.74
CA SER A 185 -38.73 14.49 -14.01
C SER A 185 -37.84 13.26 -14.22
N LEU A 186 -37.09 12.86 -13.19
CA LEU A 186 -36.24 11.65 -13.23
C LEU A 186 -37.07 10.38 -13.52
N LEU A 187 -38.17 10.20 -12.82
CA LEU A 187 -39.06 9.04 -13.02
C LEU A 187 -39.71 9.03 -14.40
N LYS A 188 -40.03 10.19 -14.95
CA LYS A 188 -40.54 10.32 -16.33
C LYS A 188 -39.50 9.84 -17.34
N GLU A 189 -38.24 10.26 -17.19
CA GLU A 189 -37.15 9.82 -18.07
C GLU A 189 -36.85 8.32 -17.90
N CYS A 190 -36.94 7.78 -16.68
CA CYS A 190 -36.79 6.34 -16.46
C CYS A 190 -37.86 5.52 -17.22
N ARG A 191 -39.12 5.99 -17.33
CA ARG A 191 -40.17 5.32 -18.14
C ARG A 191 -39.89 5.33 -19.63
N ASN A 192 -39.23 6.37 -20.12
CA ASN A 192 -38.85 6.52 -21.51
C ASN A 192 -37.59 5.69 -21.88
N SER A 193 -36.91 5.09 -20.89
CA SER A 193 -35.76 4.24 -21.09
C SER A 193 -36.09 2.88 -21.69
N SER A 194 -35.19 2.32 -22.46
CA SER A 194 -35.31 0.94 -22.96
C SER A 194 -35.12 -0.14 -21.87
N ALA A 195 -34.66 0.25 -20.69
CA ALA A 195 -34.47 -0.66 -19.56
C ALA A 195 -35.77 -0.77 -18.74
N GLU A 196 -36.47 -1.88 -18.86
CA GLU A 196 -37.83 -2.11 -18.29
C GLU A 196 -37.87 -1.94 -16.76
N ASP A 197 -36.82 -2.36 -16.05
CA ASP A 197 -36.78 -2.35 -14.58
C ASP A 197 -36.21 -1.03 -14.00
N LEU A 198 -35.77 -0.09 -14.84
CA LEU A 198 -35.08 1.13 -14.39
C LEU A 198 -35.92 1.96 -13.41
N GLU A 199 -37.20 2.19 -13.76
CA GLU A 199 -38.09 3.01 -12.92
C GLU A 199 -38.34 2.37 -11.54
N ILE A 200 -38.52 1.05 -11.48
CA ILE A 200 -38.75 0.37 -10.20
C ILE A 200 -37.51 0.37 -9.32
N ILE A 201 -36.31 0.16 -9.90
CA ILE A 201 -35.05 0.23 -9.17
C ILE A 201 -34.84 1.62 -8.57
N VAL A 202 -35.06 2.68 -9.38
CA VAL A 202 -34.94 4.07 -8.91
C VAL A 202 -35.95 4.37 -7.80
N LYS A 203 -37.22 3.93 -7.92
CA LYS A 203 -38.21 4.10 -6.87
C LYS A 203 -37.82 3.40 -5.57
N ILE A 204 -37.29 2.18 -5.64
CA ILE A 204 -36.79 1.47 -4.46
C ILE A 204 -35.62 2.26 -3.80
N CYS A 205 -34.65 2.73 -4.59
CA CYS A 205 -33.56 3.55 -4.07
C CYS A 205 -34.04 4.84 -3.39
N LEU A 206 -35.01 5.54 -4.02
CA LEU A 206 -35.56 6.78 -3.46
C LEU A 206 -36.37 6.54 -2.17
N ALA A 207 -37.13 5.47 -2.13
CA ALA A 207 -38.00 5.16 -0.98
C ALA A 207 -37.25 4.59 0.22
N THR A 208 -36.18 3.84 0.00
CA THR A 208 -35.48 3.07 1.05
C THR A 208 -34.08 3.58 1.37
N GLY A 209 -33.48 4.41 0.51
CA GLY A 209 -32.07 4.78 0.60
C GLY A 209 -31.11 3.64 0.19
N ALA A 210 -31.61 2.57 -0.43
CA ALA A 210 -30.83 1.45 -0.89
C ALA A 210 -29.77 1.89 -1.92
N ARG A 211 -28.61 1.23 -1.91
CA ARG A 211 -27.64 1.39 -3.00
C ARG A 211 -28.18 0.76 -4.28
N TRP A 212 -27.73 1.28 -5.42
CA TRP A 212 -28.17 0.76 -6.73
C TRP A 212 -28.07 -0.76 -6.83
N SER A 213 -26.92 -1.34 -6.49
CA SER A 213 -26.70 -2.79 -6.56
C SER A 213 -27.59 -3.59 -5.61
N GLU A 214 -27.97 -3.03 -4.47
CA GLU A 214 -28.89 -3.66 -3.51
C GLU A 214 -30.32 -3.69 -4.08
N ALA A 215 -30.76 -2.60 -4.70
CA ALA A 215 -32.07 -2.53 -5.33
C ALA A 215 -32.17 -3.41 -6.60
N GLU A 216 -31.11 -3.41 -7.44
CA GLU A 216 -31.03 -4.18 -8.68
C GLU A 216 -30.99 -5.70 -8.43
N SER A 217 -30.33 -6.13 -7.35
CA SER A 217 -30.20 -7.54 -6.99
C SER A 217 -31.34 -8.06 -6.10
N LEU A 218 -32.37 -7.25 -5.83
CA LEU A 218 -33.48 -7.59 -4.94
C LEU A 218 -34.29 -8.80 -5.45
N LYS A 219 -34.45 -9.79 -4.62
CA LYS A 219 -35.22 -11.00 -4.93
C LYS A 219 -36.65 -10.89 -4.36
N ARG A 220 -37.63 -11.54 -5.04
CA ARG A 220 -39.02 -11.57 -4.60
C ARG A 220 -39.19 -12.09 -3.16
N SER A 221 -38.33 -13.02 -2.73
CA SER A 221 -38.31 -13.56 -1.36
C SER A 221 -37.94 -12.53 -0.29
N GLN A 222 -37.31 -11.42 -0.68
CA GLN A 222 -36.89 -10.34 0.22
C GLN A 222 -37.97 -9.24 0.37
N VAL A 223 -39.12 -9.40 -0.33
CA VAL A 223 -40.24 -8.47 -0.28
C VAL A 223 -41.42 -9.17 0.35
N SER A 224 -41.83 -8.76 1.55
CA SER A 224 -43.01 -9.33 2.25
C SER A 224 -43.73 -8.25 3.04
N SER A 225 -45.08 -8.28 2.96
CA SER A 225 -45.97 -7.45 3.80
C SER A 225 -45.61 -5.98 3.87
N GLY A 226 -45.18 -5.36 2.74
CA GLY A 226 -44.78 -3.96 2.67
C GLY A 226 -43.40 -3.65 3.23
N LYS A 227 -42.58 -4.67 3.49
CA LYS A 227 -41.18 -4.55 3.93
C LYS A 227 -40.23 -5.11 2.88
N ILE A 228 -39.10 -4.43 2.71
CA ILE A 228 -37.99 -4.89 1.87
C ILE A 228 -36.84 -5.22 2.80
N ASP A 229 -36.31 -6.44 2.70
CA ASP A 229 -35.15 -6.88 3.43
C ASP A 229 -33.90 -6.70 2.54
N LEU A 230 -33.12 -5.65 2.82
CA LEU A 230 -31.89 -5.30 2.10
C LEU A 230 -30.69 -5.92 2.81
N THR A 231 -30.68 -7.22 3.04
CA THR A 231 -29.54 -7.92 3.63
C THR A 231 -28.32 -7.77 2.75
N GLN A 232 -27.25 -7.27 3.33
CA GLN A 232 -25.94 -7.14 2.67
C GLN A 232 -25.47 -8.52 2.21
N GLN A 233 -25.12 -8.60 0.93
CA GLN A 233 -24.33 -9.71 0.36
C GLN A 233 -22.83 -9.42 0.48
#